data_e4d7733a43b03f3263b26a8a51d8416f
#
_entry.id   e4d7733a43b03f3263b26a8a51d8416f
#
_cell.length_a   1.000
_cell.length_b   1.000
_cell.length_c   1.000
_cell.angle_alpha   90.00
_cell.angle_beta   90.00
_cell.angle_gamma   90.00
#
_symmetry.space_group_name_H-M   'P 1'
#
loop_
_entity.id
_entity.type
_entity.pdbx_description
1 polymer ?
#
loop_
_entity_poly.entity_id
_entity_poly.type
_entity_poly.pdbx_seq_one_letter_code
_entity_poly.pdbx_strand_id
1 'polypeptide(L)' 'MPLVQVKVIEGVFSDAQKQEMIRKLTDAIVSIEGEPMREVTWVVVEEVKSGSWGIGGKALTTGDVKAMADRG' A
#
# COMPACT_ATOMS: atom_id res chain seq x y z
N MET A 1 8.63 8.18 16.31
CA MET A 1 7.35 8.09 15.58
C MET A 1 7.63 7.70 14.12
N PRO A 2 7.58 6.40 13.76
CA PRO A 2 7.77 5.99 12.37
C PRO A 2 6.52 6.27 11.52
N LEU A 3 6.73 6.58 10.25
CA LEU A 3 5.69 6.73 9.25
C LEU A 3 6.02 5.81 8.07
N VAL A 4 5.10 4.91 7.75
CA VAL A 4 5.19 4.07 6.55
C VAL A 4 4.17 4.61 5.55
N GLN A 5 4.63 4.91 4.36
CA GLN A 5 3.76 5.35 3.26
C GLN A 5 3.71 4.27 2.19
N VAL A 6 2.50 3.86 1.85
CA VAL A 6 2.27 2.88 0.79
C VAL A 6 1.43 3.56 -0.28
N LYS A 7 1.92 3.53 -1.50
CA LYS A 7 1.15 4.04 -2.64
C LYS A 7 0.75 2.85 -3.49
N VAL A 8 -0.52 2.77 -3.83
CA VAL A 8 -1.08 1.73 -4.69
C VAL A 8 -1.91 2.39 -5.78
N ILE A 9 -2.07 1.71 -6.90
CA ILE A 9 -2.93 2.24 -7.95
C ILE A 9 -4.39 2.02 -7.55
N GLU A 10 -5.25 3.00 -7.83
CA GLU A 10 -6.66 2.93 -7.45
C GLU A 10 -7.37 1.72 -8.08
N GLY A 11 -8.36 1.20 -7.38
CA GLY A 11 -9.26 0.17 -7.90
C GLY A 11 -8.70 -1.25 -7.90
N VAL A 12 -7.47 -1.47 -7.43
CA VAL A 12 -6.88 -2.82 -7.39
C VAL A 12 -7.16 -3.53 -6.07
N PHE A 13 -7.09 -2.78 -4.96
CA PHE A 13 -7.29 -3.35 -3.63
C PHE A 13 -8.60 -2.89 -3.02
N SER A 14 -9.28 -3.81 -2.35
CA SER A 14 -10.49 -3.48 -1.58
C SER A 14 -10.13 -2.70 -0.33
N ASP A 15 -11.14 -2.07 0.30
CA ASP A 15 -10.95 -1.38 1.58
C ASP A 15 -10.44 -2.34 2.66
N ALA A 16 -10.97 -3.57 2.67
CA ALA A 16 -10.52 -4.60 3.60
C ALA A 16 -9.05 -4.95 3.41
N GLN A 17 -8.60 -5.04 2.16
CA GLN A 17 -7.20 -5.31 1.86
C GLN A 17 -6.28 -4.16 2.29
N LYS A 18 -6.72 -2.91 2.07
CA LYS A 18 -5.96 -1.74 2.53
C LYS A 18 -5.84 -1.70 4.05
N GLN A 19 -6.91 -2.05 4.76
CA GLN A 19 -6.89 -2.15 6.22
C GLN A 19 -5.94 -3.26 6.69
N GLU A 20 -5.91 -4.38 5.98
CA GLU A 20 -4.98 -5.47 6.27
C GLU A 20 -3.53 -5.05 6.06
N MET A 21 -3.25 -4.27 5.02
CA MET A 21 -1.91 -3.70 4.80
C MET A 21 -1.49 -2.85 5.98
N ILE A 22 -2.37 -1.97 6.46
CA ILE A 22 -2.10 -1.11 7.61
C ILE A 22 -1.76 -1.96 8.84
N ARG A 23 -2.56 -2.99 9.12
CA ARG A 23 -2.34 -3.85 10.28
C ARG A 23 -1.02 -4.61 10.18
N LYS A 24 -0.77 -5.24 9.04
CA LYS A 24 0.44 -6.06 8.86
C LYS A 24 1.72 -5.22 8.87
N LEU A 25 1.68 -4.05 8.24
CA LEU A 25 2.84 -3.16 8.22
C LEU A 25 3.11 -2.57 9.61
N THR A 26 2.05 -2.24 10.33
CA THR A 26 2.18 -1.80 11.73
C THR A 26 2.84 -2.90 12.56
N ASP A 27 2.36 -4.14 12.44
CA ASP A 27 2.94 -5.27 13.19
C ASP A 27 4.40 -5.49 12.84
N ALA A 28 4.76 -5.35 11.57
CA ALA A 28 6.15 -5.51 11.13
C ALA A 28 7.07 -4.46 11.76
N ILE A 29 6.65 -3.21 11.77
CA ILE A 29 7.43 -2.13 12.40
C ILE A 29 7.52 -2.33 13.92
N VAL A 30 6.40 -2.67 14.55
CA VAL A 30 6.35 -2.91 16.00
C VAL A 30 7.26 -4.07 16.41
N SER A 31 7.40 -5.09 15.57
CA SER A 31 8.30 -6.21 15.85
C SER A 31 9.76 -5.76 16.01
N ILE A 32 10.11 -4.61 15.44
CA ILE A 32 11.46 -4.05 15.50
C ILE A 32 11.57 -3.00 16.62
N GLU A 33 10.58 -2.10 16.70
CA GLU A 33 10.66 -0.93 17.62
C GLU A 33 10.15 -1.23 19.02
N GLY A 34 9.32 -2.26 19.18
CA GLY A 34 8.74 -2.64 20.45
C GLY A 34 7.28 -2.24 20.58
N GLU A 35 6.53 -3.02 21.34
CA GLU A 35 5.08 -2.88 21.54
C GLU A 35 4.66 -1.50 22.07
N PRO A 36 5.43 -0.85 23.00
CA PRO A 36 5.05 0.50 23.48
C PRO A 36 4.95 1.55 22.38
N MET A 37 5.58 1.32 21.22
CA MET A 37 5.57 2.26 20.10
C MET A 37 4.38 2.08 19.15
N ARG A 38 3.56 1.08 19.36
CA ARG A 38 2.41 0.80 18.48
C ARG A 38 1.49 2.01 18.32
N GLU A 39 1.19 2.69 19.41
CA GLU A 39 0.25 3.81 19.39
C GLU A 39 0.74 5.03 18.59
N VAL A 40 2.03 5.11 18.34
CA VAL A 40 2.64 6.23 17.60
C VAL A 40 3.22 5.78 16.25
N THR A 41 2.90 4.56 15.82
CA THR A 41 3.32 4.02 14.53
C THR A 41 2.26 4.35 13.49
N TRP A 42 2.65 5.07 12.46
CA TRP A 42 1.75 5.52 11.40
C TRP A 42 1.95 4.71 10.13
N VAL A 43 0.85 4.27 9.56
CA VAL A 43 0.84 3.64 8.23
C VAL A 43 -0.24 4.33 7.40
N VAL A 44 0.14 4.86 6.27
CA VAL A 44 -0.79 5.54 5.37
C VAL A 44 -0.80 4.80 4.03
N VAL A 45 -1.98 4.42 3.56
CA VAL A 45 -2.16 3.84 2.24
C VAL A 45 -2.85 4.88 1.36
N GLU A 46 -2.19 5.27 0.28
CA GLU A 46 -2.71 6.27 -0.65
C GLU A 46 -2.94 5.63 -2.01
N GLU A 47 -4.08 5.93 -2.62
CA GLU A 47 -4.39 5.47 -3.96
C GLU A 47 -3.95 6.50 -4.98
N VAL A 48 -3.19 6.04 -5.98
CA VAL A 48 -2.80 6.86 -7.13
C VAL A 48 -3.80 6.61 -8.25
N LYS A 49 -4.27 7.68 -8.86
CA LYS A 49 -5.27 7.61 -9.92
C LYS A 49 -4.76 6.77 -11.10
N SER A 50 -5.66 5.94 -11.65
CA SER A 50 -5.41 5.16 -12.87
C SER A 50 -4.90 6.08 -13.98
N GLY A 51 -3.79 5.69 -14.63
CA GLY A 51 -3.14 6.51 -15.65
C GLY A 51 -2.11 7.49 -15.11
N SER A 52 -2.01 7.63 -13.77
CA SER A 52 -1.02 8.53 -13.15
C SER A 52 0.17 7.78 -12.55
N TRP A 53 0.25 6.48 -12.78
CA TRP A 53 1.37 5.63 -12.35
C TRP A 53 2.27 5.33 -13.54
N GLY A 54 3.51 5.74 -13.48
CA GLY A 54 4.44 5.57 -14.60
C GLY A 54 5.52 4.56 -14.32
N ILE A 55 5.80 3.69 -15.30
CA ILE A 55 6.95 2.79 -15.29
C ILE A 55 7.67 2.97 -16.61
N GLY A 56 8.94 3.36 -16.55
CA GLY A 56 9.75 3.58 -17.75
C GLY A 56 9.16 4.61 -18.71
N GLY A 57 8.43 5.58 -18.17
CA GLY A 57 7.74 6.59 -18.97
C GLY A 57 6.38 6.17 -19.51
N LYS A 58 5.95 4.94 -19.24
CA LYS A 58 4.63 4.44 -19.66
C LYS A 58 3.64 4.58 -18.52
N ALA A 59 2.53 5.25 -18.78
CA ALA A 59 1.44 5.39 -17.80
C ALA A 59 0.66 4.08 -17.72
N LEU A 60 0.52 3.54 -16.50
CA LEU A 60 -0.25 2.33 -16.26
C LEU A 60 -1.66 2.67 -15.79
N THR A 61 -2.62 1.87 -16.21
CA THR A 61 -4.00 1.96 -15.76
C THR A 61 -4.27 0.87 -14.72
N THR A 62 -5.40 1.01 -14.02
CA THR A 62 -5.88 -0.04 -13.11
C THR A 62 -6.05 -1.36 -13.85
N GLY A 63 -6.56 -1.31 -15.09
CA GLY A 63 -6.72 -2.50 -15.91
C GLY A 63 -5.39 -3.21 -16.20
N ASP A 64 -4.33 -2.44 -16.47
CA ASP A 64 -3.00 -3.01 -16.70
C ASP A 64 -2.50 -3.76 -15.48
N VAL A 65 -2.68 -3.18 -14.29
CA VAL A 65 -2.22 -3.79 -13.03
C VAL A 65 -3.03 -5.04 -12.71
N LYS A 66 -4.34 -5.01 -12.91
CA LYS A 66 -5.18 -6.19 -12.71
C LYS A 66 -4.80 -7.33 -13.65
N ALA A 67 -4.47 -7.01 -14.89
CA ALA A 67 -4.01 -8.02 -15.85
C ALA A 67 -2.70 -8.67 -15.39
N MET A 68 -1.80 -7.89 -14.81
CA MET A 68 -0.54 -8.42 -14.25
C MET A 68 -0.80 -9.34 -13.05
N ALA A 69 -1.71 -8.96 -12.15
CA ALA A 69 -2.07 -9.75 -10.98
C ALA A 69 -2.71 -11.09 -11.39
N ASP A 70 -3.52 -11.09 -12.44
CA ASP A 70 -4.20 -12.28 -12.93
C ASP A 70 -3.25 -13.31 -13.55
N ARG A 71 -2.03 -12.91 -13.89
CA ARG A 71 -1.01 -13.82 -14.41
C ARG A 71 -0.30 -14.61 -13.32
N GLY A 72 -0.38 -14.11 -12.10
CA GLY A 72 0.29 -14.71 -10.97
C GLY A 72 -0.42 -15.93 -10.45
#